data_f9c295b6fdf4b05f6d1cbdae79813de1
#
_entry.id   f9c295b6fdf4b05f6d1cbdae79813de1
#
_cell.length_a   1.000
_cell.length_b   1.000
_cell.length_c   1.000
_cell.angle_alpha   90.00
_cell.angle_beta   90.00
_cell.angle_gamma   90.00
#
_symmetry.space_group_name_H-M   'P 1'
#
loop_
_entity.id
_entity.type
_entity.pdbx_description
1 polymer ?
#
loop_
_entity_poly.entity_id
_entity_poly.type
_entity_poly.pdbx_seq_one_letter_code
_entity_poly.pdbx_strand_id
1 'polypeptide(L)'
;MASVKGLYYDGKSSAGHAIELQFPQPAGETLRITGSGIDRTVLVSDIRVSPRIGNSRRMLYLPDGAVVESADNDAIDGAFANAPNARRHRILHVLESRFRYVVLAVAATAIAMWLVIEFGIPALAREVAVNLPASVEISIGQGALDGLDKLVFKPSKLPDNRKVELRQLFSRIAGDGSGYKLEFRGGGRMGANALALPAGTIVLTDELVALAKRDEEIAAVLAHEVGHLRNRHALRHVMEQSVTGLLIIAVTGDVNTILAAAPLAVIHARYSQAFEREADDFALHYLASQRIDPAVFSDILLRLDAQHPQGGMPSFLASHPATEERAKRARESSK
;
A
#
# COMPACT_ATOMS: atom_id res chain seq x y z
N MET A 1 12.72 -56.62 -6.62
CA MET A 1 11.81 -55.85 -7.51
C MET A 1 10.70 -55.32 -6.62
N ALA A 2 10.44 -54.01 -6.63
CA ALA A 2 9.25 -53.50 -5.96
C ALA A 2 8.04 -53.76 -6.89
N SER A 3 7.03 -54.40 -6.36
CA SER A 3 5.78 -54.69 -7.06
C SER A 3 4.68 -53.79 -6.51
N VAL A 4 3.98 -53.08 -7.40
CA VAL A 4 2.94 -52.12 -7.07
C VAL A 4 1.63 -52.50 -7.78
N LYS A 5 0.55 -52.59 -7.03
CA LYS A 5 -0.78 -52.89 -7.60
C LYS A 5 -1.39 -51.66 -8.30
N GLY A 6 -2.05 -51.86 -9.42
CA GLY A 6 -2.71 -50.83 -10.18
C GLY A 6 -3.91 -51.37 -10.98
N LEU A 7 -4.63 -50.41 -11.58
CA LEU A 7 -5.66 -50.63 -12.57
C LEU A 7 -5.20 -50.12 -13.92
N TYR A 8 -5.23 -50.97 -14.92
CA TYR A 8 -4.89 -50.62 -16.28
C TYR A 8 -6.15 -50.37 -17.09
N TYR A 9 -6.15 -49.29 -17.83
CA TYR A 9 -7.19 -48.87 -18.78
C TYR A 9 -6.56 -48.81 -20.17
N ASP A 10 -7.16 -49.46 -21.15
CA ASP A 10 -6.63 -49.57 -22.50
C ASP A 10 -6.81 -48.29 -23.36
N GLY A 11 -7.47 -47.27 -22.85
CA GLY A 11 -7.78 -46.04 -23.52
C GLY A 11 -8.93 -46.15 -24.53
N LYS A 12 -9.53 -47.31 -24.67
CA LYS A 12 -10.65 -47.61 -25.61
C LYS A 12 -11.95 -47.91 -24.89
N SER A 13 -11.84 -48.47 -23.70
CA SER A 13 -12.97 -48.79 -22.82
C SER A 13 -12.74 -48.26 -21.42
N SER A 14 -13.82 -48.11 -20.64
CA SER A 14 -13.76 -47.75 -19.22
C SER A 14 -13.49 -48.93 -18.30
N ALA A 15 -13.23 -50.12 -18.84
CA ALA A 15 -12.97 -51.33 -18.04
C ALA A 15 -11.57 -51.27 -17.43
N GLY A 16 -11.48 -51.29 -16.11
CA GLY A 16 -10.21 -51.36 -15.38
C GLY A 16 -9.77 -52.81 -15.18
N HIS A 17 -8.55 -53.14 -15.60
CA HIS A 17 -7.93 -54.45 -15.45
C HIS A 17 -6.92 -54.41 -14.30
N ALA A 18 -7.06 -55.33 -13.32
CA ALA A 18 -6.11 -55.41 -12.22
C ALA A 18 -4.75 -55.87 -12.72
N ILE A 19 -3.71 -55.12 -12.44
CA ILE A 19 -2.33 -55.37 -12.86
C ILE A 19 -1.34 -55.16 -11.72
N GLU A 20 -0.14 -55.63 -11.96
CA GLU A 20 1.04 -55.42 -11.15
C GLU A 20 2.12 -54.71 -11.95
N LEU A 21 2.63 -53.63 -11.36
CA LEU A 21 3.74 -52.84 -11.90
C LEU A 21 5.04 -53.32 -11.26
N GLN A 22 5.98 -53.77 -12.05
CA GLN A 22 7.28 -54.23 -11.58
C GLN A 22 8.37 -53.28 -12.00
N PHE A 23 8.93 -52.58 -11.00
CA PHE A 23 10.04 -51.65 -11.23
C PHE A 23 11.37 -52.39 -10.96
N PRO A 24 12.33 -52.34 -11.88
CA PRO A 24 13.65 -52.93 -11.66
C PRO A 24 14.41 -52.16 -10.58
N GLN A 25 15.22 -52.87 -9.79
CA GLN A 25 16.13 -52.27 -8.80
C GLN A 25 17.59 -52.62 -9.17
N PRO A 26 18.50 -51.64 -9.16
CA PRO A 26 18.31 -50.20 -9.01
C PRO A 26 17.45 -49.61 -10.13
N ALA A 27 16.83 -48.45 -9.96
CA ALA A 27 15.90 -47.81 -10.88
C ALA A 27 16.32 -47.98 -12.34
N GLY A 28 15.68 -48.95 -13.02
CA GLY A 28 15.99 -49.32 -14.38
C GLY A 28 15.19 -48.48 -15.38
N GLU A 29 15.57 -48.62 -16.63
CA GLU A 29 14.97 -47.86 -17.73
C GLU A 29 13.58 -48.34 -18.12
N THR A 30 13.13 -49.52 -17.66
CA THR A 30 11.88 -50.15 -18.10
C THR A 30 10.94 -50.49 -16.95
N LEU A 31 9.65 -50.29 -17.15
CA LEU A 31 8.53 -50.72 -16.29
C LEU A 31 7.86 -51.93 -16.95
N ARG A 32 7.72 -53.06 -16.23
CA ARG A 32 6.92 -54.21 -16.66
C ARG A 32 5.53 -54.17 -16.01
N ILE A 33 4.52 -54.32 -16.81
CA ILE A 33 3.10 -54.32 -16.44
C ILE A 33 2.55 -55.70 -16.70
N THR A 34 2.12 -56.41 -15.63
CA THR A 34 1.63 -57.80 -15.73
C THR A 34 0.29 -57.94 -15.04
N GLY A 35 -0.61 -58.78 -15.57
CA GLY A 35 -1.90 -59.12 -14.94
C GLY A 35 -3.05 -59.02 -15.95
N SER A 36 -4.15 -59.76 -15.65
CA SER A 36 -5.36 -59.79 -16.47
C SER A 36 -5.12 -60.09 -17.97
N GLY A 37 -4.13 -60.93 -18.29
CA GLY A 37 -3.75 -61.21 -19.69
C GLY A 37 -2.85 -60.15 -20.32
N ILE A 38 -2.40 -59.15 -19.59
CA ILE A 38 -1.48 -58.09 -20.03
C ILE A 38 -0.07 -58.48 -19.57
N ASP A 39 0.88 -58.46 -20.50
CA ASP A 39 2.31 -58.54 -20.22
C ASP A 39 3.03 -57.55 -21.18
N ARG A 40 3.46 -56.42 -20.61
CA ARG A 40 4.03 -55.32 -21.40
C ARG A 40 5.22 -54.73 -20.66
N THR A 41 6.20 -54.28 -21.46
CA THR A 41 7.35 -53.55 -20.99
C THR A 41 7.41 -52.16 -21.66
N VAL A 42 7.52 -51.12 -20.87
CA VAL A 42 7.52 -49.73 -21.36
C VAL A 42 8.75 -49.01 -20.79
N LEU A 43 9.36 -48.14 -21.55
CA LEU A 43 10.45 -47.29 -21.06
C LEU A 43 9.89 -46.26 -20.04
N VAL A 44 10.54 -46.15 -18.91
CA VAL A 44 10.17 -45.19 -17.84
C VAL A 44 10.22 -43.73 -18.35
N SER A 45 11.14 -43.47 -19.29
CA SER A 45 11.26 -42.15 -19.94
C SER A 45 10.02 -41.72 -20.71
N ASP A 46 9.27 -42.70 -21.24
CA ASP A 46 8.12 -42.46 -22.12
C ASP A 46 6.80 -42.36 -21.34
N ILE A 47 6.86 -42.63 -20.03
CA ILE A 47 5.70 -42.57 -19.15
C ILE A 47 5.56 -41.18 -18.54
N ARG A 48 4.41 -40.55 -18.77
CA ARG A 48 4.07 -39.30 -18.10
C ARG A 48 3.26 -39.59 -16.82
N VAL A 49 3.80 -39.18 -15.68
CA VAL A 49 3.17 -39.39 -14.37
C VAL A 49 2.42 -38.14 -13.93
N SER A 50 1.18 -38.28 -13.46
CA SER A 50 0.42 -37.17 -12.89
C SER A 50 1.11 -36.62 -11.63
N PRO A 51 0.96 -35.33 -11.31
CA PRO A 51 1.49 -34.76 -10.06
C PRO A 51 0.87 -35.45 -8.85
N ARG A 52 1.64 -35.56 -7.76
CA ARG A 52 1.14 -36.07 -6.49
C ARG A 52 0.30 -35.01 -5.79
N ILE A 53 -0.99 -35.29 -5.56
CA ILE A 53 -1.90 -34.42 -4.81
C ILE A 53 -2.37 -35.18 -3.57
N GLY A 54 -1.72 -34.89 -2.44
CA GLY A 54 -1.98 -35.61 -1.18
C GLY A 54 -1.80 -37.11 -1.33
N ASN A 55 -2.82 -37.88 -0.94
CA ASN A 55 -2.88 -39.34 -1.03
C ASN A 55 -3.80 -39.86 -2.15
N SER A 56 -4.19 -39.02 -3.08
CA SER A 56 -5.00 -39.42 -4.22
C SER A 56 -4.22 -40.35 -5.13
N ARG A 57 -4.98 -41.25 -5.84
CA ARG A 57 -4.38 -42.15 -6.80
C ARG A 57 -3.71 -41.40 -7.94
N ARG A 58 -2.56 -41.92 -8.37
CA ARG A 58 -1.80 -41.32 -9.48
C ARG A 58 -2.03 -42.06 -10.77
N MET A 59 -1.97 -41.31 -11.85
CA MET A 59 -2.12 -41.83 -13.20
C MET A 59 -0.77 -41.83 -13.90
N LEU A 60 -0.42 -42.96 -14.51
CA LEU A 60 0.72 -43.16 -15.39
C LEU A 60 0.18 -43.24 -16.82
N TYR A 61 0.44 -42.26 -17.65
CA TYR A 61 0.02 -42.20 -19.02
C TYR A 61 1.07 -42.86 -19.89
N LEU A 62 0.70 -43.91 -20.60
CA LEU A 62 1.56 -44.70 -21.49
C LEU A 62 1.59 -44.07 -22.91
N PRO A 63 2.63 -44.34 -23.72
CA PRO A 63 2.79 -43.74 -25.04
C PRO A 63 1.67 -44.10 -26.03
N ASP A 64 1.01 -45.24 -25.85
CA ASP A 64 -0.08 -45.75 -26.70
C ASP A 64 -1.47 -45.23 -26.28
N GLY A 65 -1.56 -44.32 -25.30
CA GLY A 65 -2.80 -43.76 -24.80
C GLY A 65 -3.46 -44.59 -23.66
N ALA A 66 -2.89 -45.72 -23.28
CA ALA A 66 -3.35 -46.45 -22.11
C ALA A 66 -2.94 -45.70 -20.82
N VAL A 67 -3.71 -45.94 -19.75
CA VAL A 67 -3.50 -45.28 -18.44
C VAL A 67 -3.45 -46.36 -17.34
N VAL A 68 -2.50 -46.19 -16.43
CA VAL A 68 -2.43 -47.00 -15.22
C VAL A 68 -2.70 -46.14 -14.02
N GLU A 69 -3.64 -46.55 -13.18
CA GLU A 69 -3.99 -45.92 -11.92
C GLU A 69 -3.41 -46.72 -10.75
N SER A 70 -2.70 -46.09 -9.85
CA SER A 70 -2.19 -46.72 -8.61
C SER A 70 -2.29 -45.77 -7.41
N ALA A 71 -2.51 -46.37 -6.24
CA ALA A 71 -2.56 -45.68 -4.94
C ALA A 71 -1.19 -45.65 -4.23
N ASP A 72 -0.22 -46.44 -4.70
CA ASP A 72 1.12 -46.52 -4.06
C ASP A 72 2.03 -45.36 -4.56
N ASN A 73 1.77 -44.20 -3.97
CA ASN A 73 2.48 -42.99 -4.34
C ASN A 73 3.97 -43.04 -4.03
N ASP A 74 4.37 -43.71 -2.96
CA ASP A 74 5.76 -43.76 -2.50
C ASP A 74 6.63 -44.66 -3.42
N ALA A 75 6.07 -45.79 -3.88
CA ALA A 75 6.74 -46.64 -4.84
C ALA A 75 6.86 -45.96 -6.21
N ILE A 76 5.83 -45.21 -6.66
CA ILE A 76 5.89 -44.44 -7.89
C ILE A 76 6.97 -43.31 -7.76
N ASP A 77 7.00 -42.59 -6.64
CA ASP A 77 8.00 -41.54 -6.41
C ASP A 77 9.44 -42.12 -6.39
N GLY A 78 9.62 -43.30 -5.85
CA GLY A 78 10.88 -44.05 -5.86
C GLY A 78 11.32 -44.43 -7.27
N ALA A 79 10.40 -44.98 -8.06
CA ALA A 79 10.67 -45.45 -9.42
C ALA A 79 10.99 -44.29 -10.38
N PHE A 80 10.33 -43.15 -10.20
CA PHE A 80 10.51 -41.97 -11.04
C PHE A 80 11.41 -40.89 -10.40
N ALA A 81 12.21 -41.25 -9.38
CA ALA A 81 13.07 -40.32 -8.63
C ALA A 81 14.06 -39.55 -9.53
N ASN A 82 14.49 -40.14 -10.63
CA ASN A 82 15.43 -39.56 -11.59
C ASN A 82 14.75 -38.88 -12.79
N ALA A 83 13.41 -38.85 -12.83
CA ALA A 83 12.70 -38.19 -13.92
C ALA A 83 12.92 -36.68 -13.93
N PRO A 84 12.95 -36.03 -15.10
CA PRO A 84 12.97 -34.58 -15.20
C PRO A 84 11.81 -33.97 -14.37
N ASN A 85 12.10 -33.04 -13.48
CA ASN A 85 11.15 -32.41 -12.55
C ASN A 85 10.77 -33.22 -11.27
N ALA A 86 11.24 -34.45 -11.05
CA ALA A 86 10.93 -35.20 -9.82
C ALA A 86 11.30 -34.43 -8.54
N ARG A 87 12.42 -33.70 -8.56
CA ARG A 87 12.89 -32.86 -7.44
C ARG A 87 11.92 -31.74 -7.10
N ARG A 88 11.41 -31.05 -8.12
CA ARG A 88 10.45 -29.94 -7.96
C ARG A 88 9.11 -30.44 -7.39
N HIS A 89 8.61 -31.56 -7.91
CA HIS A 89 7.35 -32.17 -7.41
C HIS A 89 7.48 -32.67 -5.97
N ARG A 90 8.63 -33.22 -5.59
CA ARG A 90 8.88 -33.67 -4.20
C ARG A 90 8.92 -32.49 -3.23
N ILE A 91 9.59 -31.39 -3.57
CA ILE A 91 9.64 -30.17 -2.74
C ILE A 91 8.22 -29.61 -2.56
N LEU A 92 7.46 -29.49 -3.64
CA LEU A 92 6.08 -28.99 -3.60
C LEU A 92 5.20 -29.86 -2.69
N HIS A 93 5.27 -31.18 -2.86
CA HIS A 93 4.51 -32.12 -2.04
C HIS A 93 4.86 -32.06 -0.53
N VAL A 94 6.14 -31.92 -0.19
CA VAL A 94 6.60 -31.75 1.21
C VAL A 94 6.09 -30.44 1.79
N LEU A 95 6.07 -29.36 1.00
CA LEU A 95 5.53 -28.08 1.42
C LEU A 95 4.01 -28.14 1.64
N GLU A 96 3.28 -28.78 0.74
CA GLU A 96 1.82 -28.87 0.79
C GLU A 96 1.31 -29.91 1.83
N SER A 97 2.03 -31.02 2.04
CA SER A 97 1.59 -32.12 2.92
C SER A 97 1.78 -31.83 4.40
N ARG A 98 2.59 -30.83 4.77
CA ARG A 98 2.85 -30.50 6.18
C ARG A 98 2.19 -29.18 6.54
N PHE A 99 1.09 -29.23 7.28
CA PHE A 99 0.31 -28.08 7.76
C PHE A 99 1.19 -26.93 8.31
N ARG A 100 2.29 -27.25 8.99
CA ARG A 100 3.24 -26.28 9.50
C ARG A 100 3.88 -25.39 8.40
N TYR A 101 4.16 -25.93 7.21
CA TYR A 101 4.72 -25.14 6.11
C TYR A 101 3.65 -24.27 5.45
N VAL A 102 2.40 -24.73 5.39
CA VAL A 102 1.27 -23.91 4.94
C VAL A 102 1.09 -22.73 5.88
N VAL A 103 1.09 -22.96 7.19
CA VAL A 103 1.01 -21.88 8.19
C VAL A 103 2.19 -20.91 8.06
N LEU A 104 3.41 -21.42 7.90
CA LEU A 104 4.59 -20.57 7.69
C LEU A 104 4.50 -19.74 6.40
N ALA A 105 4.01 -20.33 5.30
CA ALA A 105 3.82 -19.62 4.04
C ALA A 105 2.76 -18.53 4.17
N VAL A 106 1.64 -18.80 4.82
CA VAL A 106 0.59 -17.81 5.10
C VAL A 106 1.15 -16.70 5.99
N ALA A 107 1.87 -17.02 7.06
CA ALA A 107 2.48 -16.04 7.94
C ALA A 107 3.53 -15.18 7.19
N ALA A 108 4.38 -15.81 6.39
CA ALA A 108 5.37 -15.09 5.57
C ALA A 108 4.71 -14.17 4.55
N THR A 109 3.63 -14.60 3.91
CA THR A 109 2.85 -13.77 2.97
C THR A 109 2.19 -12.60 3.68
N ALA A 110 1.61 -12.84 4.87
CA ALA A 110 1.02 -11.78 5.68
C ALA A 110 2.07 -10.74 6.13
N ILE A 111 3.24 -11.20 6.58
CA ILE A 111 4.36 -10.33 6.94
C ILE A 111 4.87 -9.55 5.71
N ALA A 112 5.05 -10.22 4.58
CA ALA A 112 5.48 -9.56 3.34
C ALA A 112 4.47 -8.50 2.89
N MET A 113 3.17 -8.80 2.94
CA MET A 113 2.11 -7.86 2.64
C MET A 113 2.13 -6.67 3.60
N TRP A 114 2.28 -6.92 4.89
CA TRP A 114 2.41 -5.86 5.89
C TRP A 114 3.63 -4.97 5.63
N LEU A 115 4.80 -5.55 5.33
CA LEU A 115 6.00 -4.79 4.98
C LEU A 115 5.80 -3.93 3.72
N VAL A 116 5.12 -4.46 2.71
CA VAL A 116 4.80 -3.70 1.49
C VAL A 116 3.89 -2.52 1.81
N ILE A 117 2.85 -2.73 2.62
CA ILE A 117 1.90 -1.67 2.99
C ILE A 117 2.57 -0.62 3.87
N GLU A 118 3.30 -1.03 4.91
CA GLU A 118 3.87 -0.12 5.92
C GLU A 118 5.10 0.63 5.41
N PHE A 119 5.93 -0.01 4.58
CA PHE A 119 7.21 0.57 4.13
C PHE A 119 7.31 0.71 2.62
N GLY A 120 6.83 -0.27 1.86
CA GLY A 120 6.98 -0.29 0.41
C GLY A 120 6.16 0.79 -0.30
N ILE A 121 4.89 0.90 0.05
CA ILE A 121 3.98 1.92 -0.54
C ILE A 121 4.44 3.34 -0.17
N PRO A 122 4.75 3.68 1.09
CA PRO A 122 5.26 5.01 1.43
C PRO A 122 6.61 5.34 0.78
N ALA A 123 7.51 4.37 0.68
CA ALA A 123 8.79 4.57 -0.01
C ALA A 123 8.59 4.86 -1.49
N LEU A 124 7.73 4.09 -2.17
CA LEU A 124 7.38 4.31 -3.57
C LEU A 124 6.68 5.66 -3.77
N ALA A 125 5.72 6.00 -2.91
CA ALA A 125 5.03 7.29 -2.95
C ALA A 125 5.99 8.46 -2.81
N ARG A 126 6.97 8.35 -1.90
CA ARG A 126 8.02 9.36 -1.71
C ARG A 126 8.88 9.50 -2.97
N GLU A 127 9.34 8.39 -3.54
CA GLU A 127 10.18 8.39 -4.74
C GLU A 127 9.45 8.99 -5.94
N VAL A 128 8.19 8.60 -6.15
CA VAL A 128 7.34 9.16 -7.21
C VAL A 128 7.12 10.66 -6.96
N ALA A 129 6.80 11.06 -5.73
CA ALA A 129 6.54 12.46 -5.40
C ALA A 129 7.77 13.37 -5.65
N VAL A 130 8.98 12.86 -5.37
CA VAL A 130 10.22 13.63 -5.60
C VAL A 130 10.52 13.81 -7.09
N ASN A 131 10.26 12.76 -7.89
CA ASN A 131 10.59 12.75 -9.33
C ASN A 131 9.44 13.24 -10.22
N LEU A 132 8.28 13.60 -9.64
CA LEU A 132 7.13 14.05 -10.40
C LEU A 132 7.41 15.41 -11.05
N PRO A 133 7.15 15.59 -12.38
CA PRO A 133 7.29 16.88 -13.02
C PRO A 133 6.45 17.97 -12.34
N ALA A 134 6.99 19.16 -12.18
CA ALA A 134 6.31 20.28 -11.54
C ALA A 134 4.94 20.61 -12.19
N SER A 135 4.82 20.45 -13.50
CA SER A 135 3.56 20.66 -14.23
C SER A 135 2.44 19.73 -13.77
N VAL A 136 2.79 18.49 -13.45
CA VAL A 136 1.83 17.48 -12.94
C VAL A 136 1.42 17.83 -11.51
N GLU A 137 2.37 18.16 -10.65
CA GLU A 137 2.10 18.60 -9.27
C GLU A 137 1.19 19.85 -9.26
N ILE A 138 1.43 20.82 -10.15
CA ILE A 138 0.58 22.01 -10.32
C ILE A 138 -0.84 21.59 -10.73
N SER A 139 -0.98 20.68 -11.68
CA SER A 139 -2.30 20.22 -12.14
C SER A 139 -3.07 19.49 -11.01
N ILE A 140 -2.40 18.69 -10.21
CA ILE A 140 -2.99 18.02 -9.03
C ILE A 140 -3.44 19.07 -8.00
N GLY A 141 -2.59 20.04 -7.68
CA GLY A 141 -2.89 21.09 -6.71
C GLY A 141 -4.04 22.00 -7.13
N GLN A 142 -4.07 22.40 -8.40
CA GLN A 142 -5.17 23.20 -8.96
C GLN A 142 -6.48 22.42 -8.98
N GLY A 143 -6.45 21.17 -9.44
CA GLY A 143 -7.62 20.30 -9.44
C GLY A 143 -8.18 20.06 -8.03
N ALA A 144 -7.30 19.91 -7.03
CA ALA A 144 -7.70 19.79 -5.63
C ALA A 144 -8.36 21.09 -5.13
N LEU A 145 -7.77 22.26 -5.39
CA LEU A 145 -8.34 23.55 -5.00
C LEU A 145 -9.70 23.82 -5.68
N ASP A 146 -9.80 23.59 -6.98
CA ASP A 146 -11.06 23.74 -7.73
C ASP A 146 -12.16 22.82 -7.20
N GLY A 147 -11.80 21.59 -6.84
CA GLY A 147 -12.72 20.64 -6.22
C GLY A 147 -13.20 21.09 -4.84
N LEU A 148 -12.29 21.58 -4.01
CA LEU A 148 -12.60 22.15 -2.69
C LEU A 148 -13.45 23.41 -2.79
N ASP A 149 -13.16 24.30 -3.74
CA ASP A 149 -13.94 25.50 -3.97
C ASP A 149 -15.39 25.19 -4.40
N LYS A 150 -15.60 24.11 -5.15
CA LYS A 150 -16.96 23.66 -5.55
C LYS A 150 -17.73 22.95 -4.43
N LEU A 151 -17.04 22.17 -3.60
CA LEU A 151 -17.69 21.26 -2.66
C LEU A 151 -17.78 21.80 -1.24
N VAL A 152 -16.81 22.65 -0.82
CA VAL A 152 -16.58 22.97 0.58
C VAL A 152 -16.50 24.47 0.84
N PHE A 153 -15.65 25.15 0.11
CA PHE A 153 -15.27 26.54 0.41
C PHE A 153 -16.29 27.55 -0.07
N LYS A 154 -16.20 28.75 0.53
CA LYS A 154 -16.89 29.96 0.13
C LYS A 154 -15.87 31.08 -0.11
N PRO A 155 -16.21 32.11 -0.86
CA PRO A 155 -15.35 33.29 -0.96
C PRO A 155 -15.02 33.86 0.43
N SER A 156 -13.76 34.21 0.61
CA SER A 156 -13.29 34.84 1.86
C SER A 156 -13.92 36.20 2.08
N LYS A 157 -14.30 36.48 3.32
CA LYS A 157 -14.82 37.77 3.79
C LYS A 157 -13.80 38.57 4.60
N LEU A 158 -12.53 38.11 4.67
CA LEU A 158 -11.48 38.88 5.35
C LEU A 158 -11.26 40.21 4.64
N PRO A 159 -11.05 41.32 5.38
CA PRO A 159 -10.66 42.61 4.83
C PRO A 159 -9.34 42.49 4.07
N ASP A 160 -9.18 43.27 3.01
CA ASP A 160 -8.00 43.18 2.15
C ASP A 160 -6.71 43.56 2.87
N ASN A 161 -6.75 44.55 3.78
CA ASN A 161 -5.60 44.89 4.65
C ASN A 161 -5.18 43.67 5.46
N ARG A 162 -6.14 42.89 6.04
CA ARG A 162 -5.83 41.69 6.82
C ARG A 162 -5.20 40.58 5.95
N LYS A 163 -5.68 40.43 4.73
CA LYS A 163 -5.07 39.47 3.77
C LYS A 163 -3.64 39.87 3.44
N VAL A 164 -3.34 41.16 3.30
CA VAL A 164 -1.98 41.67 3.05
C VAL A 164 -1.08 41.36 4.24
N GLU A 165 -1.51 41.66 5.48
CA GLU A 165 -0.75 41.37 6.70
C GLU A 165 -0.41 39.86 6.81
N LEU A 166 -1.40 39.01 6.58
CA LEU A 166 -1.23 37.57 6.67
C LEU A 166 -0.33 37.02 5.54
N ARG A 167 -0.37 37.62 4.33
CA ARG A 167 0.58 37.23 3.27
C ARG A 167 2.01 37.68 3.61
N GLN A 168 2.20 38.80 4.25
CA GLN A 168 3.52 39.21 4.74
C GLN A 168 4.05 38.31 5.83
N LEU A 169 3.18 37.90 6.76
CA LEU A 169 3.51 36.90 7.78
C LEU A 169 3.92 35.60 7.12
N PHE A 170 3.13 35.11 6.17
CA PHE A 170 3.39 33.88 5.44
C PHE A 170 4.70 33.92 4.64
N SER A 171 5.01 35.02 3.96
CA SER A 171 6.27 35.20 3.21
C SER A 171 7.50 35.02 4.12
N ARG A 172 7.44 35.52 5.36
CA ARG A 172 8.53 35.33 6.33
C ARG A 172 8.69 33.85 6.76
N ILE A 173 7.57 33.10 6.83
CA ILE A 173 7.57 31.68 7.21
C ILE A 173 8.07 30.81 6.05
N ALA A 174 7.52 31.07 4.87
CA ALA A 174 7.81 30.28 3.66
C ALA A 174 9.23 30.49 3.14
N GLY A 175 9.76 31.69 3.34
CA GLY A 175 11.03 32.17 2.78
C GLY A 175 10.86 32.76 1.39
N ASP A 176 11.66 33.80 1.10
CA ASP A 176 11.64 34.44 -0.18
C ASP A 176 12.03 33.49 -1.32
N GLY A 177 11.28 33.53 -2.42
CA GLY A 177 11.53 32.68 -3.59
C GLY A 177 11.04 31.24 -3.46
N SER A 178 10.33 30.89 -2.40
CA SER A 178 9.75 29.52 -2.23
C SER A 178 8.75 29.14 -3.33
N GLY A 179 8.12 30.14 -3.97
CA GLY A 179 7.02 29.92 -4.92
C GLY A 179 5.69 29.54 -4.26
N TYR A 180 5.65 29.45 -2.92
CA TYR A 180 4.45 29.11 -2.18
C TYR A 180 3.43 30.24 -2.16
N LYS A 181 2.14 29.88 -2.09
CA LYS A 181 1.02 30.83 -2.14
C LYS A 181 0.09 30.66 -0.95
N LEU A 182 -0.40 31.76 -0.41
CA LEU A 182 -1.44 31.78 0.61
C LEU A 182 -2.75 32.27 0.02
N GLU A 183 -3.75 31.40 0.01
CA GLU A 183 -5.10 31.65 -0.44
C GLU A 183 -6.07 31.70 0.76
N PHE A 184 -7.06 32.59 0.67
CA PHE A 184 -8.06 32.79 1.72
C PHE A 184 -9.43 32.32 1.25
N ARG A 185 -10.13 31.58 2.11
CA ARG A 185 -11.48 31.08 1.87
C ARG A 185 -12.34 31.18 3.13
N GLY A 186 -13.65 31.33 2.96
CA GLY A 186 -14.57 30.95 4.02
C GLY A 186 -14.62 29.43 4.13
N GLY A 187 -14.40 28.87 5.32
CA GLY A 187 -14.31 27.43 5.55
C GLY A 187 -15.63 26.68 5.33
N GLY A 188 -16.75 27.40 5.32
CA GLY A 188 -18.07 26.81 5.10
C GLY A 188 -18.37 25.70 6.11
N ARG A 189 -18.57 24.47 5.62
CA ARG A 189 -18.85 23.30 6.48
C ARG A 189 -17.60 22.77 7.20
N MET A 190 -16.42 23.11 6.73
CA MET A 190 -15.13 22.70 7.33
C MET A 190 -14.80 23.56 8.56
N GLY A 191 -15.27 24.84 8.61
CA GLY A 191 -15.00 25.73 9.71
C GLY A 191 -13.55 26.23 9.77
N ALA A 192 -13.02 26.40 10.99
CA ALA A 192 -11.65 26.84 11.23
C ALA A 192 -10.64 25.77 10.76
N ASN A 193 -9.86 26.10 9.71
CA ASN A 193 -8.93 25.16 9.10
C ASN A 193 -7.78 25.87 8.35
N ALA A 194 -6.68 25.15 8.13
CA ALA A 194 -5.65 25.46 7.16
C ALA A 194 -5.28 24.16 6.43
N LEU A 195 -4.94 24.26 5.15
CA LEU A 195 -4.69 23.10 4.29
C LEU A 195 -3.50 23.37 3.36
N ALA A 196 -2.47 22.56 3.46
CA ALA A 196 -1.38 22.48 2.49
C ALA A 196 -1.82 21.63 1.29
N LEU A 197 -1.91 22.24 0.11
CA LEU A 197 -2.22 21.55 -1.14
C LEU A 197 -0.94 21.24 -1.93
N PRO A 198 -0.93 20.24 -2.81
CA PRO A 198 0.16 20.06 -3.76
C PRO A 198 0.47 21.33 -4.53
N ALA A 199 1.69 21.44 -5.04
CA ALA A 199 2.20 22.62 -5.75
C ALA A 199 2.31 23.91 -4.92
N GLY A 200 2.37 23.80 -3.59
CA GLY A 200 2.80 24.93 -2.75
C GLY A 200 1.70 25.92 -2.38
N THR A 201 0.43 25.57 -2.51
CA THR A 201 -0.68 26.44 -2.08
C THR A 201 -1.15 26.03 -0.67
N ILE A 202 -1.23 27.02 0.23
CA ILE A 202 -1.91 26.88 1.52
C ILE A 202 -3.23 27.65 1.45
N VAL A 203 -4.32 26.99 1.82
CA VAL A 203 -5.63 27.61 2.03
C VAL A 203 -5.82 27.87 3.51
N LEU A 204 -6.07 29.12 3.88
CA LEU A 204 -6.38 29.56 5.25
C LEU A 204 -7.82 29.99 5.33
N THR A 205 -8.59 29.45 6.27
CA THR A 205 -10.00 29.81 6.41
C THR A 205 -10.21 31.05 7.28
N ASP A 206 -11.23 31.83 6.95
CA ASP A 206 -11.63 33.03 7.72
C ASP A 206 -11.91 32.69 9.18
N GLU A 207 -12.50 31.50 9.40
CA GLU A 207 -12.86 30.99 10.72
C GLU A 207 -11.61 30.67 11.57
N LEU A 208 -10.51 30.22 10.97
CA LEU A 208 -9.25 30.02 11.70
C LEU A 208 -8.65 31.36 12.09
N VAL A 209 -8.68 32.34 11.19
CA VAL A 209 -8.22 33.69 11.49
C VAL A 209 -9.03 34.33 12.63
N ALA A 210 -10.34 34.09 12.64
CA ALA A 210 -11.24 34.58 13.73
C ALA A 210 -11.05 33.82 15.05
N LEU A 211 -10.66 32.54 14.99
CA LEU A 211 -10.42 31.70 16.18
C LEU A 211 -9.11 32.08 16.89
N ALA A 212 -8.11 32.48 16.13
CA ALA A 212 -6.83 32.86 16.65
C ALA A 212 -6.93 34.15 17.48
N LYS A 213 -6.30 34.17 18.65
CA LYS A 213 -6.28 35.34 19.55
C LYS A 213 -5.15 36.32 19.23
N ARG A 214 -4.13 35.85 18.54
CA ARG A 214 -2.93 36.61 18.16
C ARG A 214 -2.28 36.02 16.91
N ASP A 215 -1.49 36.83 16.24
CA ASP A 215 -0.87 36.45 14.95
C ASP A 215 0.19 35.36 15.09
N GLU A 216 0.80 35.22 16.27
CA GLU A 216 1.74 34.13 16.56
C GLU A 216 1.08 32.76 16.49
N GLU A 217 -0.20 32.65 16.82
CA GLU A 217 -0.95 31.41 16.70
C GLU A 217 -1.21 31.05 15.22
N ILE A 218 -1.54 32.07 14.41
CA ILE A 218 -1.66 31.89 12.95
C ILE A 218 -0.29 31.53 12.37
N ALA A 219 0.78 32.18 12.82
CA ALA A 219 2.14 31.86 12.40
C ALA A 219 2.51 30.40 12.71
N ALA A 220 2.15 29.89 13.87
CA ALA A 220 2.39 28.51 14.27
C ALA A 220 1.69 27.52 13.33
N VAL A 221 0.40 27.75 13.03
CA VAL A 221 -0.35 26.91 12.08
C VAL A 221 0.22 27.01 10.66
N LEU A 222 0.51 28.23 10.19
CA LEU A 222 1.11 28.40 8.85
C LEU A 222 2.49 27.76 8.74
N ALA A 223 3.29 27.81 9.80
CA ALA A 223 4.59 27.12 9.83
C ALA A 223 4.42 25.61 9.76
N HIS A 224 3.43 25.05 10.46
CA HIS A 224 3.09 23.64 10.38
C HIS A 224 2.69 23.24 8.93
N GLU A 225 1.82 24.05 8.29
CA GLU A 225 1.42 23.83 6.90
C GLU A 225 2.61 23.95 5.92
N VAL A 226 3.53 24.89 6.15
CA VAL A 226 4.77 24.99 5.37
C VAL A 226 5.63 23.75 5.56
N GLY A 227 5.66 23.16 6.75
CA GLY A 227 6.28 21.85 7.01
C GLY A 227 5.70 20.75 6.12
N HIS A 228 4.38 20.69 5.96
CA HIS A 228 3.72 19.76 5.03
C HIS A 228 4.09 20.03 3.57
N LEU A 229 4.15 21.29 3.14
CA LEU A 229 4.56 21.65 1.77
C LEU A 229 6.00 21.23 1.47
N ARG A 230 6.94 21.54 2.37
CA ARG A 230 8.37 21.23 2.19
C ARG A 230 8.63 19.73 2.04
N ASN A 231 7.90 18.92 2.79
CA ASN A 231 8.00 17.47 2.74
C ASN A 231 7.04 16.83 1.72
N ARG A 232 6.29 17.64 0.96
CA ARG A 232 5.31 17.20 -0.05
C ARG A 232 4.27 16.21 0.51
N HIS A 233 3.87 16.37 1.78
CA HIS A 233 3.01 15.42 2.47
C HIS A 233 1.67 15.22 1.77
N ALA A 234 1.03 16.29 1.28
CA ALA A 234 -0.23 16.20 0.54
C ALA A 234 -0.08 15.35 -0.73
N LEU A 235 1.00 15.54 -1.49
CA LEU A 235 1.28 14.76 -2.69
C LEU A 235 1.57 13.29 -2.35
N ARG A 236 2.42 13.03 -1.35
CA ARG A 236 2.72 11.68 -0.86
C ARG A 236 1.45 10.98 -0.40
N HIS A 237 0.59 11.66 0.36
CA HIS A 237 -0.67 11.12 0.83
C HIS A 237 -1.62 10.75 -0.34
N VAL A 238 -1.76 11.63 -1.33
CA VAL A 238 -2.53 11.34 -2.55
C VAL A 238 -1.99 10.08 -3.25
N MET A 239 -0.67 9.94 -3.34
CA MET A 239 -0.02 8.76 -3.91
C MET A 239 -0.29 7.50 -3.08
N GLU A 240 -0.13 7.56 -1.76
CA GLU A 240 -0.37 6.43 -0.83
C GLU A 240 -1.81 5.93 -0.87
N GLN A 241 -2.78 6.84 -0.94
CA GLN A 241 -4.21 6.48 -1.04
C GLN A 241 -4.57 5.86 -2.40
N SER A 242 -3.77 6.10 -3.42
CA SER A 242 -4.00 5.62 -4.78
C SER A 242 -2.97 4.56 -5.18
N VAL A 243 -2.95 3.41 -4.48
CA VAL A 243 -2.02 2.31 -4.79
C VAL A 243 -2.10 1.90 -6.26
N THR A 244 -3.32 1.82 -6.81
CA THR A 244 -3.53 1.55 -8.24
C THR A 244 -2.94 2.65 -9.10
N GLY A 245 -3.12 3.92 -8.72
CA GLY A 245 -2.54 5.06 -9.42
C GLY A 245 -1.01 5.05 -9.41
N LEU A 246 -0.39 4.68 -8.28
CA LEU A 246 1.07 4.52 -8.18
C LEU A 246 1.60 3.44 -9.13
N LEU A 247 0.93 2.29 -9.19
CA LEU A 247 1.31 1.21 -10.09
C LEU A 247 1.13 1.62 -11.55
N ILE A 248 0.05 2.31 -11.89
CA ILE A 248 -0.18 2.82 -13.25
C ILE A 248 0.92 3.82 -13.62
N ILE A 249 1.23 4.82 -12.78
CA ILE A 249 2.30 5.78 -13.04
C ILE A 249 3.65 5.10 -13.19
N ALA A 250 3.97 4.16 -12.31
CA ALA A 250 5.25 3.46 -12.35
C ALA A 250 5.45 2.64 -13.65
N VAL A 251 4.36 2.13 -14.24
CA VAL A 251 4.39 1.28 -15.45
C VAL A 251 4.17 2.11 -16.73
N THR A 252 3.23 3.05 -16.71
CA THR A 252 2.77 3.75 -17.93
C THR A 252 3.14 5.22 -17.99
N GLY A 253 3.46 5.84 -16.84
CA GLY A 253 3.62 7.29 -16.70
C GLY A 253 2.29 8.06 -16.73
N ASP A 254 1.12 7.39 -16.72
CA ASP A 254 -0.18 8.06 -16.78
C ASP A 254 -0.63 8.58 -15.42
N VAL A 255 -0.79 9.90 -15.31
CA VAL A 255 -1.15 10.61 -14.08
C VAL A 255 -2.65 10.96 -13.99
N ASN A 256 -3.43 10.71 -15.03
CA ASN A 256 -4.84 11.16 -15.09
C ASN A 256 -5.70 10.56 -13.98
N THR A 257 -5.45 9.31 -13.60
CA THR A 257 -6.17 8.64 -12.50
C THR A 257 -5.98 9.39 -11.18
N ILE A 258 -4.77 9.90 -10.92
CA ILE A 258 -4.46 10.64 -9.69
C ILE A 258 -5.08 12.04 -9.73
N LEU A 259 -5.06 12.71 -10.89
CA LEU A 259 -5.73 14.00 -11.05
C LEU A 259 -7.22 13.93 -10.69
N ALA A 260 -7.90 12.85 -11.08
CA ALA A 260 -9.31 12.65 -10.76
C ALA A 260 -9.55 12.36 -9.26
N ALA A 261 -8.64 11.67 -8.59
CA ALA A 261 -8.78 11.29 -7.17
C ALA A 261 -8.31 12.37 -6.18
N ALA A 262 -7.44 13.28 -6.61
CA ALA A 262 -6.77 14.24 -5.73
C ALA A 262 -7.72 15.09 -4.85
N PRO A 263 -8.85 15.66 -5.35
CA PRO A 263 -9.72 16.46 -4.50
C PRO A 263 -10.27 15.69 -3.32
N LEU A 264 -10.73 14.45 -3.53
CA LEU A 264 -11.27 13.60 -2.47
C LEU A 264 -10.19 13.14 -1.50
N ALA A 265 -9.00 12.82 -2.01
CA ALA A 265 -7.86 12.42 -1.17
C ALA A 265 -7.45 13.56 -0.23
N VAL A 266 -7.45 14.82 -0.70
CA VAL A 266 -7.15 15.99 0.14
C VAL A 266 -8.28 16.25 1.16
N ILE A 267 -9.56 16.14 0.77
CA ILE A 267 -10.69 16.32 1.68
C ILE A 267 -10.65 15.30 2.83
N HIS A 268 -10.28 14.07 2.53
CA HIS A 268 -10.23 12.97 3.50
C HIS A 268 -8.80 12.68 4.00
N ALA A 269 -7.86 13.60 3.76
CA ALA A 269 -6.49 13.43 4.22
C ALA A 269 -6.46 13.21 5.74
N ARG A 270 -5.76 12.16 6.13
CA ARG A 270 -5.43 11.86 7.51
C ARG A 270 -3.94 11.56 7.56
N TYR A 271 -3.17 12.54 7.91
CA TYR A 271 -1.72 12.42 7.88
C TYR A 271 -1.22 11.40 8.91
N SER A 272 -0.16 10.70 8.55
CA SER A 272 0.49 9.78 9.49
C SER A 272 1.15 10.57 10.63
N GLN A 273 1.33 9.91 11.78
CA GLN A 273 2.06 10.52 12.90
C GLN A 273 3.47 10.97 12.52
N ALA A 274 4.11 10.29 11.55
CA ALA A 274 5.42 10.68 11.05
C ALA A 274 5.36 12.01 10.30
N PHE A 275 4.36 12.20 9.43
CA PHE A 275 4.15 13.46 8.70
C PHE A 275 3.84 14.62 9.66
N GLU A 276 3.01 14.37 10.67
CA GLU A 276 2.71 15.36 11.70
C GLU A 276 3.96 15.76 12.50
N ARG A 277 4.81 14.81 12.84
CA ARG A 277 6.08 15.11 13.53
C ARG A 277 7.01 15.95 12.67
N GLU A 278 7.18 15.62 11.39
CA GLU A 278 7.99 16.41 10.46
C GLU A 278 7.47 17.85 10.33
N ALA A 279 6.15 18.03 10.25
CA ALA A 279 5.52 19.35 10.16
C ALA A 279 5.62 20.12 11.48
N ASP A 280 5.40 19.47 12.62
CA ASP A 280 5.57 20.06 13.95
C ASP A 280 7.01 20.49 14.21
N ASP A 281 8.00 19.68 13.80
CA ASP A 281 9.43 20.04 13.93
C ASP A 281 9.74 21.31 13.20
N PHE A 282 9.23 21.48 11.99
CA PHE A 282 9.40 22.71 11.25
C PHE A 282 8.74 23.91 11.96
N ALA A 283 7.49 23.74 12.43
CA ALA A 283 6.77 24.79 13.14
C ALA A 283 7.50 25.23 14.42
N LEU A 284 7.91 24.29 15.26
CA LEU A 284 8.62 24.56 16.51
C LEU A 284 9.98 25.21 16.27
N HIS A 285 10.72 24.75 15.25
CA HIS A 285 11.98 25.36 14.85
C HIS A 285 11.79 26.81 14.37
N TYR A 286 10.76 27.06 13.55
CA TYR A 286 10.42 28.40 13.10
C TYR A 286 10.09 29.31 14.29
N LEU A 287 9.18 28.89 15.20
CA LEU A 287 8.81 29.68 16.38
C LEU A 287 10.02 30.02 17.26
N ALA A 288 10.87 29.04 17.52
CA ALA A 288 12.11 29.25 18.27
C ALA A 288 13.03 30.26 17.58
N SER A 289 13.21 30.18 16.25
CA SER A 289 14.03 31.12 15.48
C SER A 289 13.53 32.57 15.53
N GLN A 290 12.21 32.73 15.66
CA GLN A 290 11.55 34.03 15.80
C GLN A 290 11.41 34.49 17.27
N ARG A 291 11.91 33.69 18.24
CA ARG A 291 11.73 33.92 19.68
C ARG A 291 10.26 34.00 20.10
N ILE A 292 9.41 33.25 19.42
CA ILE A 292 7.99 33.08 19.78
C ILE A 292 7.88 31.86 20.69
N ASP A 293 7.15 31.99 21.78
CA ASP A 293 6.90 30.88 22.71
C ASP A 293 6.15 29.75 21.98
N PRO A 294 6.73 28.53 21.86
CA PRO A 294 6.06 27.38 21.26
C PRO A 294 4.71 27.01 21.89
N ALA A 295 4.43 27.44 23.12
CA ALA A 295 3.13 27.23 23.76
C ALA A 295 1.96 27.79 22.95
N VAL A 296 2.19 28.83 22.11
CA VAL A 296 1.16 29.38 21.20
C VAL A 296 0.60 28.31 20.25
N PHE A 297 1.45 27.37 19.81
CA PHE A 297 1.01 26.27 18.94
C PHE A 297 0.10 25.30 19.71
N SER A 298 0.45 24.95 20.95
CA SER A 298 -0.42 24.15 21.82
C SER A 298 -1.78 24.81 22.04
N ASP A 299 -1.78 26.14 22.30
CA ASP A 299 -3.00 26.89 22.62
C ASP A 299 -3.98 26.93 21.45
N ILE A 300 -3.50 27.12 20.22
CA ILE A 300 -4.38 27.10 19.04
C ILE A 300 -4.86 25.67 18.73
N LEU A 301 -4.01 24.65 18.88
CA LEU A 301 -4.42 23.24 18.69
C LEU A 301 -5.55 22.85 19.63
N LEU A 302 -5.45 23.20 20.93
CA LEU A 302 -6.49 22.91 21.92
C LEU A 302 -7.80 23.65 21.62
N ARG A 303 -7.74 24.88 21.06
CA ARG A 303 -8.96 25.59 20.64
C ARG A 303 -9.58 25.00 19.38
N LEU A 304 -8.77 24.54 18.45
CA LEU A 304 -9.26 23.81 17.28
C LEU A 304 -9.93 22.50 17.69
N ASP A 305 -9.40 21.81 18.70
CA ASP A 305 -10.00 20.58 19.24
C ASP A 305 -11.36 20.82 19.90
N ALA A 306 -11.50 21.94 20.57
CA ALA A 306 -12.78 22.31 21.20
C ALA A 306 -13.87 22.69 20.20
N GLN A 307 -13.53 22.90 18.92
CA GLN A 307 -14.48 23.20 17.85
C GLN A 307 -14.93 21.93 17.15
N HIS A 308 -16.18 21.52 17.37
CA HIS A 308 -16.77 20.40 16.65
C HIS A 308 -17.39 20.89 15.35
N PRO A 309 -16.90 20.49 14.15
CA PRO A 309 -17.50 20.90 12.89
C PRO A 309 -18.92 20.40 12.79
N GLN A 310 -19.84 21.26 12.39
CA GLN A 310 -21.20 20.85 12.07
C GLN A 310 -21.23 20.19 10.67
N GLY A 311 -21.82 19.00 10.56
CA GLY A 311 -22.12 18.38 9.28
C GLY A 311 -21.13 17.35 8.72
N GLY A 312 -20.29 16.73 9.56
CA GLY A 312 -19.51 15.55 9.18
C GLY A 312 -18.32 15.78 8.23
N MET A 313 -17.93 17.04 8.02
CA MET A 313 -16.69 17.35 7.30
C MET A 313 -15.49 17.23 8.25
N PRO A 314 -14.30 16.79 7.76
CA PRO A 314 -13.10 16.74 8.58
C PRO A 314 -12.72 18.14 9.08
N SER A 315 -12.56 18.28 10.41
CA SER A 315 -11.94 19.45 11.03
C SER A 315 -10.42 19.45 10.77
N PHE A 316 -9.74 20.55 11.11
CA PHE A 316 -8.28 20.59 11.13
C PHE A 316 -7.70 19.37 11.86
N LEU A 317 -8.27 18.98 12.99
CA LEU A 317 -7.79 17.84 13.76
C LEU A 317 -8.19 16.48 13.18
N ALA A 318 -9.17 16.39 12.29
CA ALA A 318 -9.45 15.14 11.59
C ALA A 318 -8.39 14.83 10.54
N SER A 319 -7.82 15.86 9.89
CA SER A 319 -6.68 15.74 8.98
C SER A 319 -5.33 15.71 9.74
N HIS A 320 -5.24 16.45 10.85
CA HIS A 320 -4.05 16.61 11.69
C HIS A 320 -4.36 16.18 13.13
N PRO A 321 -4.38 14.87 13.45
CA PRO A 321 -4.78 14.41 14.78
C PRO A 321 -3.95 15.11 15.86
N ALA A 322 -4.61 15.96 16.64
CA ALA A 322 -4.01 16.53 17.84
C ALA A 322 -3.98 15.43 18.88
N THR A 323 -2.81 14.90 19.10
CA THR A 323 -2.59 14.09 20.28
C THR A 323 -2.22 15.01 21.44
N GLU A 324 -2.62 14.66 22.65
CA GLU A 324 -2.09 15.32 23.86
C GLU A 324 -0.56 15.38 23.85
N GLU A 325 0.07 14.39 23.21
CA GLU A 325 1.50 14.30 22.97
C GLU A 325 2.03 15.49 22.16
N ARG A 326 1.36 15.92 21.08
CA ARG A 326 1.77 17.08 20.25
C ARG A 326 1.67 18.38 21.05
N ALA A 327 0.56 18.59 21.74
CA ALA A 327 0.38 19.76 22.59
C ALA A 327 1.39 19.79 23.76
N LYS A 328 1.68 18.64 24.35
CA LYS A 328 2.72 18.50 25.39
C LYS A 328 4.11 18.81 24.84
N ARG A 329 4.47 18.25 23.67
CA ARG A 329 5.75 18.48 23.00
C ARG A 329 5.98 19.97 22.70
N ALA A 330 4.95 20.66 22.21
CA ALA A 330 5.02 22.10 21.96
C ALA A 330 5.30 22.88 23.26
N ARG A 331 4.69 22.51 24.37
CA ARG A 331 4.96 23.15 25.68
C ARG A 331 6.34 22.82 26.27
N GLU A 332 6.83 21.61 26.04
CA GLU A 332 8.16 21.18 26.53
C GLU A 332 9.29 21.86 25.74
N SER A 333 9.07 22.18 24.47
CA SER A 333 9.99 22.96 23.65
C SER A 333 10.09 24.43 24.04
N SER A 334 9.20 24.91 24.96
CA SER A 334 9.20 26.25 25.54
C SER A 334 10.16 26.41 26.75
N LYS A 335 10.77 25.32 27.21
CA LYS A 335 11.74 25.31 28.32
C LYS A 335 13.16 25.28 27.85
#